data_e662b704c37112c9dc28db935e0c3053
#
_entry.id   e662b704c37112c9dc28db935e0c3053
#
_cell.length_a   1.000
_cell.length_b   1.000
_cell.length_c   1.000
_cell.angle_alpha   90.00
_cell.angle_beta   90.00
_cell.angle_gamma   90.00
#
_symmetry.space_group_name_H-M   'P 1'
#
loop_
_entity.id
_entity.type
_entity.pdbx_description
1 polymer ?
#
loop_
_entity_poly.entity_id
_entity_poly.type
_entity_poly.pdbx_seq_one_letter_code
_entity_poly.pdbx_strand_id
1 'polypeptide(L)'
;ENVMTREEFPLEKAREILKDETIAVIGYGVQGPGQACNLRDNGFNVIVGQRPGKTYEKAVADGWVPGETLFGIEEACQKGTIVMCLLSDAAVMSVWPTIKPYLTPGKALYFSHGFAITWNDRTGVVPPKDIDVIMVAPKGSGTSLRTMFLEGRGLNSSYAVYQDATGKAFDKTIALGIGIGSGYLFETTFIREATSDLTGERGSLMGAIQGLLLAQYEVLRENGHTPSEAFNETVEELTQSLMPLFAKNGMDWMYANCSTTAQRGALDWMTPFHDAIKPVVQKLYASVKSGNEAQISIDSNSKPDYREKLNAELKALRESEMWQTAVMVRKLRPENN
;
A
#
# COMPACT_ATOMS: atom_id res chain seq x y z
N GLU A 1 5.17 1.56 22.28
CA GLU A 1 4.95 1.02 20.96
C GLU A 1 5.71 -0.30 20.82
N ASN A 2 5.03 -1.37 20.38
CA ASN A 2 5.66 -2.66 20.16
C ASN A 2 6.22 -2.71 18.74
N VAL A 3 7.51 -2.98 18.63
CA VAL A 3 8.23 -3.08 17.35
C VAL A 3 8.94 -4.43 17.31
N MET A 4 8.97 -5.05 16.14
CA MET A 4 9.67 -6.30 15.89
C MET A 4 10.65 -6.12 14.73
N THR A 5 11.91 -6.40 14.97
CA THR A 5 12.99 -6.30 13.99
C THR A 5 13.38 -7.68 13.44
N ARG A 6 14.14 -7.69 12.35
CA ARG A 6 14.71 -8.93 11.79
C ARG A 6 15.75 -9.59 12.71
N GLU A 7 16.33 -8.84 13.64
CA GLU A 7 17.25 -9.39 14.64
C GLU A 7 16.50 -10.13 15.75
N GLU A 8 15.38 -9.55 16.23
CA GLU A 8 14.54 -10.16 17.26
C GLU A 8 13.74 -11.35 16.74
N PHE A 9 13.41 -11.33 15.45
CA PHE A 9 12.66 -12.39 14.77
C PHE A 9 13.33 -12.75 13.44
N PRO A 10 14.39 -13.57 13.46
CA PRO A 10 15.13 -13.95 12.27
C PRO A 10 14.29 -14.74 11.26
N LEU A 11 14.69 -14.71 9.99
CA LEU A 11 14.01 -15.43 8.90
C LEU A 11 13.95 -16.95 9.16
N GLU A 12 14.98 -17.52 9.78
CA GLU A 12 15.03 -18.93 10.16
C GLU A 12 13.91 -19.29 11.14
N LYS A 13 13.64 -18.42 12.11
CA LYS A 13 12.53 -18.59 13.04
C LYS A 13 11.18 -18.50 12.32
N ALA A 14 11.05 -17.58 11.37
CA ALA A 14 9.85 -17.47 10.53
C ALA A 14 9.62 -18.76 9.72
N ARG A 15 10.68 -19.32 9.12
CA ARG A 15 10.63 -20.59 8.38
C ARG A 15 10.21 -21.76 9.27
N GLU A 16 10.72 -21.84 10.48
CA GLU A 16 10.36 -22.90 11.43
C GLU A 16 8.87 -22.81 11.84
N ILE A 17 8.35 -21.61 12.08
CA ILE A 17 6.93 -21.40 12.44
C ILE A 17 6.00 -21.77 11.30
N LEU A 18 6.38 -21.46 10.07
CA LEU A 18 5.53 -21.66 8.89
C LEU A 18 5.87 -22.89 8.06
N LYS A 19 6.74 -23.79 8.56
CA LYS A 19 7.26 -24.96 7.80
C LYS A 19 6.18 -25.91 7.29
N ASP A 20 5.10 -26.08 8.06
CA ASP A 20 4.00 -26.99 7.74
C ASP A 20 2.80 -26.24 7.09
N GLU A 21 2.94 -24.94 6.87
CA GLU A 21 1.88 -24.12 6.29
C GLU A 21 1.97 -24.08 4.76
N THR A 22 0.82 -24.06 4.11
CA THR A 22 0.69 -23.70 2.69
C THR A 22 0.09 -22.31 2.60
N ILE A 23 0.86 -21.35 2.09
CA ILE A 23 0.46 -19.96 1.97
C ILE A 23 -0.21 -19.74 0.61
N ALA A 24 -1.53 -19.55 0.61
CA ALA A 24 -2.31 -19.28 -0.59
C ALA A 24 -2.50 -17.77 -0.77
N VAL A 25 -1.81 -17.17 -1.73
CA VAL A 25 -1.97 -15.76 -2.09
C VAL A 25 -3.13 -15.63 -3.06
N ILE A 26 -4.25 -15.07 -2.60
CA ILE A 26 -5.47 -14.85 -3.38
C ILE A 26 -5.46 -13.43 -3.95
N GLY A 27 -5.34 -13.35 -5.28
CA GLY A 27 -5.18 -12.10 -6.01
C GLY A 27 -3.72 -11.80 -6.35
N TYR A 28 -3.47 -11.49 -7.62
CA TYR A 28 -2.14 -11.19 -8.15
C TYR A 28 -2.09 -9.76 -8.75
N GLY A 29 -2.78 -8.83 -8.06
CA GLY A 29 -2.91 -7.42 -8.46
C GLY A 29 -1.73 -6.56 -7.99
N VAL A 30 -1.99 -5.62 -7.07
CA VAL A 30 -0.98 -4.63 -6.60
C VAL A 30 -0.02 -5.25 -5.58
N GLN A 31 -0.53 -5.87 -4.51
CA GLN A 31 0.28 -6.46 -3.43
C GLN A 31 0.70 -7.91 -3.70
N GLY A 32 -0.15 -8.66 -4.40
CA GLY A 32 0.05 -10.10 -4.62
C GLY A 32 1.42 -10.48 -5.18
N PRO A 33 1.88 -9.88 -6.29
CA PRO A 33 3.19 -10.20 -6.87
C PRO A 33 4.35 -9.98 -5.90
N GLY A 34 4.38 -8.83 -5.23
CA GLY A 34 5.46 -8.49 -4.30
C GLY A 34 5.54 -9.47 -3.13
N GLN A 35 4.41 -9.70 -2.46
CA GLN A 35 4.38 -10.57 -1.29
C GLN A 35 4.60 -12.06 -1.66
N ALA A 36 3.93 -12.56 -2.70
CA ALA A 36 4.06 -13.95 -3.13
C ALA A 36 5.50 -14.28 -3.56
N CYS A 37 6.10 -13.42 -4.39
CA CYS A 37 7.48 -13.65 -4.84
C CYS A 37 8.49 -13.55 -3.70
N ASN A 38 8.33 -12.60 -2.77
CA ASN A 38 9.24 -12.46 -1.63
C ASN A 38 9.15 -13.67 -0.70
N LEU A 39 7.94 -14.17 -0.41
CA LEU A 39 7.74 -15.40 0.36
C LEU A 39 8.38 -16.60 -0.33
N ARG A 40 8.15 -16.77 -1.63
CA ARG A 40 8.76 -17.85 -2.42
C ARG A 40 10.29 -17.79 -2.38
N ASP A 41 10.86 -16.62 -2.62
CA ASP A 41 12.31 -16.42 -2.64
C ASP A 41 12.94 -16.62 -1.25
N ASN A 42 12.17 -16.40 -0.18
CA ASN A 42 12.55 -16.73 1.19
C ASN A 42 12.32 -18.20 1.57
N GLY A 43 11.87 -19.05 0.64
CA GLY A 43 11.78 -20.50 0.82
C GLY A 43 10.51 -21.01 1.48
N PHE A 44 9.45 -20.22 1.53
CA PHE A 44 8.13 -20.67 2.02
C PHE A 44 7.36 -21.45 0.96
N ASN A 45 6.45 -22.31 1.39
CA ASN A 45 5.55 -23.03 0.50
C ASN A 45 4.36 -22.13 0.11
N VAL A 46 4.42 -21.56 -1.09
CA VAL A 46 3.48 -20.56 -1.59
C VAL A 46 2.77 -21.06 -2.84
N ILE A 47 1.47 -20.87 -2.87
CA ILE A 47 0.63 -21.04 -4.05
C ILE A 47 -0.14 -19.75 -4.33
N VAL A 48 -0.54 -19.54 -5.58
CA VAL A 48 -1.31 -18.36 -6.01
C VAL A 48 -2.69 -18.79 -6.48
N GLY A 49 -3.72 -18.08 -6.03
CA GLY A 49 -5.10 -18.20 -6.48
C GLY A 49 -5.51 -17.00 -7.30
N GLN A 50 -5.75 -17.18 -8.61
CA GLN A 50 -6.09 -16.08 -9.51
C GLN A 50 -7.08 -16.55 -10.59
N ARG A 51 -8.02 -15.67 -10.94
CA ARG A 51 -8.93 -15.90 -12.08
C ARG A 51 -8.17 -15.75 -13.41
N PRO A 52 -8.56 -16.49 -14.47
CA PRO A 52 -8.02 -16.28 -15.81
C PRO A 52 -8.10 -14.83 -16.27
N GLY A 53 -7.09 -14.36 -17.01
CA GLY A 53 -6.95 -13.00 -17.53
C GLY A 53 -5.54 -12.45 -17.39
N LYS A 54 -5.36 -11.17 -17.65
CA LYS A 54 -4.03 -10.52 -17.69
C LYS A 54 -3.20 -10.71 -16.40
N THR A 55 -3.82 -10.68 -15.23
CA THR A 55 -3.13 -10.93 -13.95
C THR A 55 -2.73 -12.39 -13.76
N TYR A 56 -3.48 -13.32 -14.31
CA TYR A 56 -3.11 -14.74 -14.35
C TYR A 56 -1.89 -14.94 -15.28
N GLU A 57 -1.93 -14.35 -16.46
CA GLU A 57 -0.81 -14.38 -17.43
C GLU A 57 0.46 -13.77 -16.83
N LYS A 58 0.31 -12.67 -16.06
CA LYS A 58 1.42 -12.10 -15.32
C LYS A 58 1.97 -13.08 -14.27
N ALA A 59 1.14 -13.79 -13.55
CA ALA A 59 1.59 -14.80 -12.58
C ALA A 59 2.40 -15.91 -13.28
N VAL A 60 1.94 -16.40 -14.45
CA VAL A 60 2.68 -17.37 -15.25
C VAL A 60 4.05 -16.80 -15.67
N ALA A 61 4.10 -15.55 -16.14
CA ALA A 61 5.34 -14.88 -16.53
C ALA A 61 6.32 -14.71 -15.34
N ASP A 62 5.81 -14.54 -14.12
CA ASP A 62 6.60 -14.46 -12.88
C ASP A 62 7.02 -15.86 -12.35
N GLY A 63 6.74 -16.94 -13.11
CA GLY A 63 7.20 -18.29 -12.83
C GLY A 63 6.26 -19.15 -11.99
N TRP A 64 4.99 -18.74 -11.80
CA TRP A 64 3.97 -19.60 -11.18
C TRP A 64 3.43 -20.60 -12.18
N VAL A 65 3.37 -21.88 -11.79
CA VAL A 65 3.06 -23.00 -12.71
C VAL A 65 1.60 -23.41 -12.56
N PRO A 66 0.78 -23.32 -13.65
CA PRO A 66 -0.60 -23.78 -13.62
C PRO A 66 -0.75 -25.26 -13.19
N GLY A 67 -1.63 -25.50 -12.23
CA GLY A 67 -1.87 -26.84 -11.68
C GLY A 67 -0.85 -27.31 -10.64
N GLU A 68 0.23 -26.58 -10.40
CA GLU A 68 1.26 -26.91 -9.39
C GLU A 68 1.36 -25.82 -8.31
N THR A 69 1.54 -24.56 -8.72
CA THR A 69 1.67 -23.39 -7.82
C THR A 69 0.72 -22.25 -8.17
N LEU A 70 -0.02 -22.37 -9.27
CA LEU A 70 -1.03 -21.43 -9.73
C LEU A 70 -2.37 -22.14 -9.97
N PHE A 71 -3.40 -21.71 -9.26
CA PHE A 71 -4.72 -22.33 -9.25
C PHE A 71 -5.83 -21.28 -9.43
N GLY A 72 -7.06 -21.74 -9.60
CA GLY A 72 -8.25 -20.93 -9.36
C GLY A 72 -8.37 -20.52 -7.89
N ILE A 73 -9.15 -19.47 -7.61
CA ILE A 73 -9.29 -18.93 -6.25
C ILE A 73 -9.79 -19.99 -5.26
N GLU A 74 -10.82 -20.74 -5.62
CA GLU A 74 -11.43 -21.77 -4.77
C GLU A 74 -10.43 -22.88 -4.41
N GLU A 75 -9.75 -23.40 -5.42
CA GLU A 75 -8.77 -24.47 -5.24
C GLU A 75 -7.58 -24.01 -4.38
N ALA A 76 -7.10 -22.80 -4.60
CA ALA A 76 -6.05 -22.23 -3.78
C ALA A 76 -6.50 -22.05 -2.31
N CYS A 77 -7.72 -21.55 -2.08
CA CYS A 77 -8.29 -21.45 -0.73
C CYS A 77 -8.46 -22.81 -0.05
N GLN A 78 -8.83 -23.83 -0.82
CA GLN A 78 -8.95 -25.20 -0.31
C GLN A 78 -7.60 -25.76 0.14
N LYS A 79 -6.56 -25.58 -0.67
CA LYS A 79 -5.20 -26.08 -0.42
C LYS A 79 -4.45 -25.27 0.65
N GLY A 80 -4.69 -23.99 0.74
CA GLY A 80 -4.01 -23.09 1.67
C GLY A 80 -4.42 -23.30 3.13
N THR A 81 -3.47 -23.31 4.03
CA THR A 81 -3.69 -23.23 5.48
C THR A 81 -3.65 -21.79 5.98
N ILE A 82 -2.92 -20.93 5.26
CA ILE A 82 -2.96 -19.48 5.39
C ILE A 82 -3.50 -18.90 4.08
N VAL A 83 -4.64 -18.24 4.14
CA VAL A 83 -5.29 -17.59 2.98
C VAL A 83 -5.01 -16.10 3.03
N MET A 84 -4.09 -15.64 2.18
CA MET A 84 -3.72 -14.23 2.06
C MET A 84 -4.64 -13.54 1.05
N CYS A 85 -5.65 -12.80 1.55
CA CYS A 85 -6.61 -12.09 0.71
C CYS A 85 -6.01 -10.76 0.24
N LEU A 86 -5.34 -10.78 -0.92
CA LEU A 86 -4.66 -9.62 -1.53
C LEU A 86 -5.40 -9.07 -2.76
N LEU A 87 -6.71 -9.18 -2.73
CA LEU A 87 -7.63 -8.59 -3.69
C LEU A 87 -7.90 -7.12 -3.35
N SER A 88 -8.36 -6.33 -4.32
CA SER A 88 -8.91 -5.00 -4.02
C SER A 88 -10.16 -5.12 -3.13
N ASP A 89 -10.47 -4.09 -2.34
CA ASP A 89 -11.60 -4.11 -1.39
C ASP A 89 -12.93 -4.49 -2.06
N ALA A 90 -13.20 -3.95 -3.24
CA ALA A 90 -14.38 -4.32 -4.02
C ALA A 90 -14.37 -5.79 -4.48
N ALA A 91 -13.19 -6.31 -4.83
CA ALA A 91 -13.06 -7.71 -5.24
C ALA A 91 -13.17 -8.65 -4.04
N VAL A 92 -12.65 -8.28 -2.87
CA VAL A 92 -12.85 -9.04 -1.61
C VAL A 92 -14.33 -9.22 -1.36
N MET A 93 -15.12 -8.16 -1.39
CA MET A 93 -16.57 -8.19 -1.17
C MET A 93 -17.28 -9.16 -2.13
N SER A 94 -16.96 -9.08 -3.43
CA SER A 94 -17.60 -9.92 -4.46
C SER A 94 -17.18 -11.38 -4.40
N VAL A 95 -15.96 -11.68 -3.95
CA VAL A 95 -15.39 -13.04 -3.89
C VAL A 95 -15.57 -13.66 -2.51
N TRP A 96 -15.95 -12.90 -1.50
CA TRP A 96 -16.11 -13.38 -0.13
C TRP A 96 -17.00 -14.62 0.02
N PRO A 97 -18.20 -14.69 -0.61
CA PRO A 97 -19.03 -15.89 -0.56
C PRO A 97 -18.33 -17.14 -1.11
N THR A 98 -17.43 -16.97 -2.07
CA THR A 98 -16.62 -18.04 -2.67
C THR A 98 -15.49 -18.50 -1.75
N ILE A 99 -14.83 -17.57 -1.06
CA ILE A 99 -13.67 -17.85 -0.19
C ILE A 99 -14.12 -18.44 1.15
N LYS A 100 -15.16 -17.86 1.76
CA LYS A 100 -15.61 -18.18 3.12
C LYS A 100 -15.81 -19.68 3.41
N PRO A 101 -16.41 -20.49 2.52
CA PRO A 101 -16.60 -21.93 2.77
C PRO A 101 -15.31 -22.74 2.96
N TYR A 102 -14.19 -22.24 2.44
CA TYR A 102 -12.88 -22.88 2.53
C TYR A 102 -12.06 -22.45 3.75
N LEU A 103 -12.54 -21.47 4.50
CA LEU A 103 -11.93 -21.02 5.76
C LEU A 103 -12.37 -21.94 6.91
N THR A 104 -11.81 -23.14 6.92
CA THR A 104 -12.10 -24.18 7.91
C THR A 104 -11.34 -23.96 9.22
N PRO A 105 -11.78 -24.58 10.35
CA PRO A 105 -11.14 -24.41 11.65
C PRO A 105 -9.61 -24.58 11.62
N GLY A 106 -8.89 -23.71 12.31
CA GLY A 106 -7.44 -23.74 12.42
C GLY A 106 -6.68 -23.05 11.29
N LYS A 107 -7.33 -22.67 10.19
CA LYS A 107 -6.71 -21.83 9.15
C LYS A 107 -6.49 -20.40 9.62
N ALA A 108 -5.65 -19.67 8.90
CA ALA A 108 -5.48 -18.24 9.08
C ALA A 108 -5.96 -17.46 7.83
N LEU A 109 -6.70 -16.40 8.07
CA LEU A 109 -7.10 -15.42 7.06
C LEU A 109 -6.23 -14.16 7.24
N TYR A 110 -5.52 -13.78 6.19
CA TYR A 110 -4.58 -12.67 6.22
C TYR A 110 -5.03 -11.54 5.29
N PHE A 111 -4.84 -10.32 5.76
CA PHE A 111 -5.03 -9.09 4.99
C PHE A 111 -3.78 -8.22 4.99
N SER A 112 -3.63 -7.36 3.99
CA SER A 112 -2.60 -6.30 3.95
C SER A 112 -3.16 -4.90 4.14
N HIS A 113 -4.44 -4.80 4.46
CA HIS A 113 -5.17 -3.56 4.76
C HIS A 113 -6.36 -3.87 5.65
N GLY A 114 -6.62 -3.00 6.62
CA GLY A 114 -7.66 -3.22 7.62
C GLY A 114 -9.10 -2.96 7.15
N PHE A 115 -9.31 -2.49 5.92
CA PHE A 115 -10.58 -2.02 5.37
C PHE A 115 -11.73 -3.03 5.53
N ALA A 116 -11.55 -4.22 4.98
CA ALA A 116 -12.63 -5.22 4.88
C ALA A 116 -13.20 -5.63 6.25
N ILE A 117 -12.34 -5.75 7.24
CA ILE A 117 -12.71 -6.16 8.61
C ILE A 117 -13.20 -4.97 9.45
N THR A 118 -12.58 -3.79 9.30
CA THR A 118 -12.97 -2.58 10.03
C THR A 118 -14.41 -2.17 9.75
N TRP A 119 -14.83 -2.24 8.49
CA TRP A 119 -16.19 -1.88 8.05
C TRP A 119 -16.96 -3.12 7.57
N ASN A 120 -16.90 -4.21 8.34
CA ASN A 120 -17.53 -5.48 8.01
C ASN A 120 -19.08 -5.40 7.91
N ASP A 121 -19.69 -4.43 8.59
CA ASP A 121 -21.10 -4.06 8.45
C ASP A 121 -21.47 -3.55 7.05
N ARG A 122 -20.51 -3.01 6.32
CA ARG A 122 -20.66 -2.48 4.94
C ARG A 122 -20.12 -3.46 3.90
N THR A 123 -19.02 -4.11 4.19
CA THR A 123 -18.36 -5.04 3.26
C THR A 123 -18.98 -6.43 3.24
N GLY A 124 -19.66 -6.83 4.31
CA GLY A 124 -20.18 -8.20 4.51
C GLY A 124 -19.08 -9.23 4.81
N VAL A 125 -17.83 -8.81 4.99
CA VAL A 125 -16.69 -9.69 5.25
C VAL A 125 -16.64 -10.02 6.73
N VAL A 126 -17.35 -11.08 7.11
CA VAL A 126 -17.42 -11.58 8.49
C VAL A 126 -16.73 -12.95 8.56
N PRO A 127 -15.51 -13.03 9.12
CA PRO A 127 -14.77 -14.29 9.24
C PRO A 127 -15.46 -15.31 10.17
N PRO A 128 -15.26 -16.61 9.95
CA PRO A 128 -15.60 -17.65 10.93
C PRO A 128 -14.87 -17.42 12.25
N LYS A 129 -15.46 -17.88 13.38
CA LYS A 129 -14.88 -17.65 14.72
C LYS A 129 -13.74 -18.58 15.09
N ASP A 130 -13.57 -19.65 14.35
CA ASP A 130 -12.63 -20.76 14.60
C ASP A 130 -11.38 -20.72 13.72
N ILE A 131 -11.10 -19.57 13.13
CA ILE A 131 -9.88 -19.29 12.36
C ILE A 131 -9.09 -18.12 12.97
N ASP A 132 -7.81 -18.02 12.66
CA ASP A 132 -7.04 -16.81 12.93
C ASP A 132 -7.36 -15.72 11.90
N VAL A 133 -7.42 -14.45 12.33
CA VAL A 133 -7.54 -13.30 11.42
C VAL A 133 -6.43 -12.32 11.73
N ILE A 134 -5.55 -12.13 10.77
CA ILE A 134 -4.28 -11.43 10.94
C ILE A 134 -4.03 -10.42 9.81
N MET A 135 -3.15 -9.48 10.07
CA MET A 135 -2.78 -8.46 9.09
C MET A 135 -1.30 -8.15 9.16
N VAL A 136 -0.67 -8.01 7.99
CA VAL A 136 0.58 -7.28 7.82
C VAL A 136 0.39 -6.31 6.66
N ALA A 137 0.50 -5.02 6.94
CA ALA A 137 0.28 -3.94 5.98
C ALA A 137 1.59 -3.21 5.67
N PRO A 138 2.27 -3.54 4.55
CA PRO A 138 3.46 -2.82 4.10
C PRO A 138 3.13 -1.35 3.80
N LYS A 139 3.99 -0.44 4.26
CA LYS A 139 3.83 1.01 4.04
C LYS A 139 4.47 1.42 2.72
N GLY A 140 3.82 0.99 1.64
CA GLY A 140 4.21 1.27 0.25
C GLY A 140 3.56 0.31 -0.75
N SER A 141 3.80 0.56 -2.03
CA SER A 141 3.26 -0.28 -3.11
C SER A 141 3.89 -1.67 -3.12
N GLY A 142 3.18 -2.64 -3.69
CA GLY A 142 3.74 -3.99 -3.89
C GLY A 142 4.98 -4.00 -4.77
N THR A 143 5.08 -3.08 -5.73
CA THR A 143 6.28 -2.88 -6.55
C THR A 143 7.46 -2.41 -5.70
N SER A 144 7.25 -1.41 -4.83
CA SER A 144 8.30 -0.94 -3.90
C SER A 144 8.72 -2.03 -2.91
N LEU A 145 7.77 -2.81 -2.40
CA LEU A 145 8.07 -3.95 -1.52
C LEU A 145 9.01 -4.94 -2.22
N ARG A 146 8.73 -5.29 -3.48
CA ARG A 146 9.56 -6.21 -4.26
C ARG A 146 10.93 -5.63 -4.59
N THR A 147 10.99 -4.39 -5.06
CA THR A 147 12.25 -3.72 -5.42
C THR A 147 13.17 -3.61 -4.20
N MET A 148 12.66 -3.12 -3.08
CA MET A 148 13.46 -2.99 -1.85
C MET A 148 13.93 -4.34 -1.31
N PHE A 149 13.11 -5.38 -1.44
CA PHE A 149 13.50 -6.75 -1.07
C PHE A 149 14.69 -7.23 -1.90
N LEU A 150 14.65 -7.05 -3.21
CA LEU A 150 15.73 -7.45 -4.13
C LEU A 150 17.03 -6.65 -3.88
N GLU A 151 16.90 -5.43 -3.35
CA GLU A 151 18.05 -4.59 -2.94
C GLU A 151 18.57 -4.92 -1.54
N GLY A 152 18.05 -5.94 -0.88
CA GLY A 152 18.42 -6.30 0.51
C GLY A 152 17.88 -5.34 1.58
N ARG A 153 16.99 -4.45 1.21
CA ARG A 153 16.25 -3.53 2.08
C ARG A 153 14.87 -4.09 2.42
N GLY A 154 13.99 -3.28 3.01
CA GLY A 154 12.61 -3.67 3.26
C GLY A 154 11.72 -2.46 3.56
N LEU A 155 10.45 -2.54 3.15
CA LEU A 155 9.44 -1.60 3.59
C LEU A 155 9.04 -1.89 5.03
N ASN A 156 8.85 -0.85 5.83
CA ASN A 156 8.25 -1.01 7.15
C ASN A 156 6.79 -1.44 6.99
N SER A 157 6.32 -2.28 7.91
CA SER A 157 4.95 -2.77 7.87
C SER A 157 4.30 -2.66 9.25
N SER A 158 3.01 -2.35 9.29
CA SER A 158 2.24 -2.55 10.51
C SER A 158 1.70 -3.96 10.58
N TYR A 159 1.50 -4.49 11.79
CA TYR A 159 0.90 -5.80 12.00
C TYR A 159 -0.23 -5.75 13.04
N ALA A 160 -1.21 -6.63 12.89
CA ALA A 160 -2.30 -6.77 13.85
C ALA A 160 -2.85 -8.20 13.88
N VAL A 161 -3.28 -8.62 15.05
CA VAL A 161 -4.09 -9.82 15.26
C VAL A 161 -5.52 -9.35 15.60
N TYR A 162 -6.48 -9.67 14.75
CA TYR A 162 -7.89 -9.39 14.98
C TYR A 162 -8.56 -10.52 15.77
N GLN A 163 -8.22 -11.77 15.43
CA GLN A 163 -8.75 -12.97 16.04
C GLN A 163 -7.66 -14.03 16.13
N ASP A 164 -7.51 -14.61 17.31
CA ASP A 164 -6.58 -15.71 17.59
C ASP A 164 -7.37 -16.93 18.08
N ALA A 165 -7.75 -17.79 17.16
CA ALA A 165 -8.49 -19.01 17.46
C ALA A 165 -7.57 -20.19 17.78
N THR A 166 -6.31 -20.14 17.30
CA THR A 166 -5.35 -21.23 17.45
C THR A 166 -4.35 -21.03 18.58
N GLY A 167 -4.25 -19.83 19.14
CA GLY A 167 -3.20 -19.42 20.07
C GLY A 167 -1.83 -19.19 19.40
N LYS A 168 -1.80 -19.15 18.05
CA LYS A 168 -0.58 -19.02 17.23
C LYS A 168 -0.63 -17.83 16.28
N ALA A 169 -1.68 -17.04 16.32
CA ALA A 169 -1.91 -15.97 15.35
C ALA A 169 -0.79 -14.93 15.39
N PHE A 170 -0.29 -14.57 16.56
CA PHE A 170 0.82 -13.60 16.70
C PHE A 170 2.09 -14.09 15.99
N ASP A 171 2.55 -15.31 16.30
CA ASP A 171 3.77 -15.85 15.71
C ASP A 171 3.66 -15.99 14.20
N LYS A 172 2.50 -16.44 13.68
CA LYS A 172 2.23 -16.51 12.24
C LYS A 172 2.27 -15.11 11.60
N THR A 173 1.71 -14.10 12.26
CA THR A 173 1.69 -12.72 11.76
C THR A 173 3.09 -12.16 11.61
N ILE A 174 3.92 -12.29 12.65
CA ILE A 174 5.30 -11.81 12.61
C ILE A 174 6.10 -12.59 11.57
N ALA A 175 5.96 -13.93 11.55
CA ALA A 175 6.67 -14.78 10.58
C ALA A 175 6.33 -14.41 9.13
N LEU A 176 5.05 -14.11 8.82
CA LEU A 176 4.64 -13.63 7.51
C LEU A 176 5.22 -12.24 7.19
N GLY A 177 5.21 -11.33 8.18
CA GLY A 177 5.79 -10.00 8.03
C GLY A 177 7.29 -10.03 7.70
N ILE A 178 8.05 -10.89 8.37
CA ILE A 178 9.46 -11.13 8.05
C ILE A 178 9.59 -11.83 6.69
N GLY A 179 8.73 -12.81 6.42
CA GLY A 179 8.73 -13.58 5.18
C GLY A 179 8.49 -12.75 3.92
N ILE A 180 7.61 -11.75 3.97
CA ILE A 180 7.38 -10.83 2.86
C ILE A 180 8.48 -9.78 2.69
N GLY A 181 9.48 -9.76 3.60
CA GLY A 181 10.62 -8.87 3.53
C GLY A 181 10.41 -7.49 4.14
N SER A 182 9.60 -7.36 5.18
CA SER A 182 9.44 -6.09 5.90
C SER A 182 10.75 -5.58 6.48
N GLY A 183 10.92 -4.25 6.52
CA GLY A 183 12.08 -3.60 7.15
C GLY A 183 12.05 -3.80 8.66
N TYR A 184 11.00 -3.32 9.31
CA TYR A 184 10.60 -3.68 10.67
C TYR A 184 9.06 -3.75 10.74
N LEU A 185 8.55 -4.35 11.81
CA LEU A 185 7.12 -4.48 12.05
C LEU A 185 6.74 -3.66 13.28
N PHE A 186 5.62 -2.92 13.22
CA PHE A 186 5.07 -2.19 14.37
C PHE A 186 3.61 -2.56 14.60
N GLU A 187 3.24 -2.66 15.86
CA GLU A 187 1.91 -3.10 16.27
C GLU A 187 0.84 -2.04 15.98
N THR A 188 -0.30 -2.50 15.48
CA THR A 188 -1.51 -1.68 15.28
C THR A 188 -2.77 -2.51 15.53
N THR A 189 -3.92 -1.99 15.12
CA THR A 189 -5.19 -2.71 15.03
C THR A 189 -5.79 -2.52 13.65
N PHE A 190 -6.71 -3.39 13.22
CA PHE A 190 -7.36 -3.25 11.92
C PHE A 190 -7.99 -1.87 11.72
N ILE A 191 -8.71 -1.36 12.74
CA ILE A 191 -9.34 -0.02 12.66
C ILE A 191 -8.30 1.11 12.63
N ARG A 192 -7.22 1.01 13.40
CA ARG A 192 -6.17 2.05 13.41
C ARG A 192 -5.41 2.06 12.08
N GLU A 193 -5.10 0.90 11.55
CA GLU A 193 -4.46 0.77 10.24
C GLU A 193 -5.37 1.34 9.15
N ALA A 194 -6.62 0.89 9.04
CA ALA A 194 -7.55 1.35 8.01
C ALA A 194 -7.79 2.87 8.08
N THR A 195 -7.93 3.44 9.28
CA THR A 195 -8.15 4.88 9.42
C THR A 195 -6.90 5.71 9.12
N SER A 196 -5.72 5.27 9.52
CA SER A 196 -4.46 5.98 9.21
C SER A 196 -4.09 5.85 7.73
N ASP A 197 -4.29 4.69 7.13
CA ASP A 197 -3.98 4.42 5.72
C ASP A 197 -4.86 5.26 4.79
N LEU A 198 -6.19 5.21 4.94
CA LEU A 198 -7.11 6.04 4.16
C LEU A 198 -6.85 7.54 4.35
N THR A 199 -6.47 7.98 5.55
CA THR A 199 -6.09 9.37 5.79
C THR A 199 -4.78 9.71 5.11
N GLY A 200 -3.79 8.83 5.15
CA GLY A 200 -2.49 9.01 4.50
C GLY A 200 -2.60 9.14 2.99
N GLU A 201 -3.35 8.24 2.35
CA GLU A 201 -3.54 8.24 0.90
C GLU A 201 -4.21 9.53 0.39
N ARG A 202 -5.25 9.99 1.08
CA ARG A 202 -5.97 11.22 0.74
C ARG A 202 -5.22 12.47 1.17
N GLY A 203 -4.39 12.35 2.19
CA GLY A 203 -3.52 13.38 2.74
C GLY A 203 -2.17 13.44 2.02
N SER A 204 -1.10 13.44 2.81
CA SER A 204 0.27 13.73 2.38
C SER A 204 0.86 12.75 1.37
N LEU A 205 0.34 11.52 1.27
CA LEU A 205 0.93 10.51 0.37
C LEU A 205 0.53 10.74 -1.09
N MET A 206 -0.70 11.20 -1.39
CA MET A 206 -1.18 11.39 -2.76
C MET A 206 -2.09 12.62 -2.91
N GLY A 207 -3.22 12.70 -2.19
CA GLY A 207 -4.23 13.71 -2.44
C GLY A 207 -3.76 15.13 -2.13
N ALA A 208 -3.31 15.36 -0.90
CA ALA A 208 -2.86 16.70 -0.48
C ALA A 208 -1.56 17.12 -1.16
N ILE A 209 -0.61 16.19 -1.40
CA ILE A 209 0.64 16.54 -2.12
C ILE A 209 0.33 16.98 -3.56
N GLN A 210 -0.54 16.27 -4.26
CA GLN A 210 -0.96 16.67 -5.61
C GLN A 210 -1.65 18.05 -5.60
N GLY A 211 -2.53 18.30 -4.62
CA GLY A 211 -3.21 19.59 -4.47
C GLY A 211 -2.24 20.74 -4.18
N LEU A 212 -1.25 20.53 -3.31
CA LEU A 212 -0.21 21.52 -3.01
C LEU A 212 0.64 21.87 -4.24
N LEU A 213 1.11 20.82 -4.95
CA LEU A 213 1.92 21.01 -6.15
C LEU A 213 1.16 21.77 -7.24
N LEU A 214 -0.11 21.40 -7.45
CA LEU A 214 -0.96 22.07 -8.44
C LEU A 214 -1.20 23.53 -8.07
N ALA A 215 -1.56 23.83 -6.83
CA ALA A 215 -1.82 25.21 -6.38
C ALA A 215 -0.61 26.10 -6.55
N GLN A 216 0.59 25.63 -6.18
CA GLN A 216 1.83 26.41 -6.37
C GLN A 216 2.17 26.58 -7.84
N TYR A 217 2.02 25.53 -8.65
CA TYR A 217 2.22 25.60 -10.09
C TYR A 217 1.32 26.65 -10.75
N GLU A 218 0.04 26.63 -10.46
CA GLU A 218 -0.96 27.57 -11.00
C GLU A 218 -0.60 29.03 -10.62
N VAL A 219 -0.29 29.29 -9.35
CA VAL A 219 0.10 30.65 -8.91
C VAL A 219 1.35 31.13 -9.64
N LEU A 220 2.36 30.30 -9.86
CA LEU A 220 3.54 30.68 -10.64
C LEU A 220 3.16 30.99 -12.10
N ARG A 221 2.32 30.16 -12.72
CA ARG A 221 1.84 30.38 -14.09
C ARG A 221 1.03 31.66 -14.22
N GLU A 222 0.16 31.97 -13.28
CA GLU A 222 -0.64 33.21 -13.22
C GLU A 222 0.23 34.46 -13.09
N ASN A 223 1.41 34.34 -12.51
CA ASN A 223 2.38 35.41 -12.36
C ASN A 223 3.45 35.44 -13.47
N GLY A 224 3.23 34.73 -14.57
CA GLY A 224 4.00 34.85 -15.82
C GLY A 224 5.23 33.93 -15.90
N HIS A 225 5.44 33.03 -14.94
CA HIS A 225 6.49 32.01 -15.05
C HIS A 225 6.16 31.03 -16.18
N THR A 226 7.19 30.57 -16.90
CA THR A 226 7.00 29.56 -17.95
C THR A 226 6.60 28.20 -17.35
N PRO A 227 5.97 27.29 -18.13
CA PRO A 227 5.65 25.96 -17.64
C PRO A 227 6.88 25.22 -17.07
N SER A 228 8.03 25.37 -17.71
CA SER A 228 9.27 24.74 -17.25
C SER A 228 9.74 25.32 -15.91
N GLU A 229 9.74 26.63 -15.73
CA GLU A 229 10.10 27.27 -14.45
C GLU A 229 9.13 26.81 -13.35
N ALA A 230 7.84 26.94 -13.58
CA ALA A 230 6.83 26.55 -12.59
C ALA A 230 6.95 25.07 -12.20
N PHE A 231 7.20 24.17 -13.17
CA PHE A 231 7.34 22.73 -12.90
C PHE A 231 8.62 22.41 -12.13
N ASN A 232 9.76 23.00 -12.50
CA ASN A 232 11.02 22.75 -11.79
C ASN A 232 10.96 23.24 -10.34
N GLU A 233 10.36 24.41 -10.08
CA GLU A 233 10.24 24.98 -8.73
C GLU A 233 9.14 24.34 -7.87
N THR A 234 8.30 23.47 -8.42
CA THR A 234 7.25 22.78 -7.65
C THR A 234 7.49 21.28 -7.52
N VAL A 235 7.77 20.60 -8.64
CA VAL A 235 7.80 19.16 -8.70
C VAL A 235 9.21 18.61 -8.84
N GLU A 236 9.96 19.10 -9.83
CA GLU A 236 11.21 18.46 -10.23
C GLU A 236 12.28 18.56 -9.14
N GLU A 237 12.55 19.76 -8.63
CA GLU A 237 13.53 19.95 -7.56
C GLU A 237 13.14 19.21 -6.29
N LEU A 238 11.85 19.24 -5.92
CA LEU A 238 11.36 18.51 -4.76
C LEU A 238 11.63 17.00 -4.88
N THR A 239 11.22 16.38 -6.00
CA THR A 239 11.23 14.93 -6.13
C THR A 239 12.58 14.36 -6.52
N GLN A 240 13.35 15.08 -7.34
CA GLN A 240 14.66 14.62 -7.81
C GLN A 240 15.76 14.87 -6.78
N SER A 241 15.71 16.00 -6.08
CA SER A 241 16.79 16.45 -5.18
C SER A 241 16.40 16.39 -3.71
N LEU A 242 15.35 17.13 -3.30
CA LEU A 242 15.11 17.40 -1.89
C LEU A 242 14.48 16.21 -1.13
N MET A 243 13.51 15.50 -1.70
CA MET A 243 12.87 14.34 -1.03
C MET A 243 13.87 13.24 -0.67
N PRO A 244 14.81 12.83 -1.54
CA PRO A 244 15.83 11.85 -1.16
C PRO A 244 16.72 12.32 0.00
N LEU A 245 17.04 13.62 0.06
CA LEU A 245 17.88 14.18 1.11
C LEU A 245 17.18 14.22 2.45
N PHE A 246 15.95 14.71 2.52
CA PHE A 246 15.24 14.74 3.80
C PHE A 246 14.79 13.35 4.25
N ALA A 247 14.51 12.43 3.32
CA ALA A 247 14.25 11.04 3.66
C ALA A 247 15.44 10.36 4.34
N LYS A 248 16.66 10.72 3.93
CA LYS A 248 17.90 10.17 4.48
C LYS A 248 18.32 10.83 5.80
N ASN A 249 18.18 12.13 5.90
CA ASN A 249 18.84 12.93 6.94
C ASN A 249 17.88 13.71 7.87
N GLY A 250 16.59 13.82 7.50
CA GLY A 250 15.61 14.64 8.20
C GLY A 250 15.43 16.05 7.62
N MET A 251 14.33 16.70 7.95
CA MET A 251 13.97 18.01 7.42
C MET A 251 14.82 19.13 8.04
N ASP A 252 15.19 19.01 9.30
CA ASP A 252 16.09 19.93 9.98
C ASP A 252 17.47 19.94 9.34
N TRP A 253 18.00 18.77 9.00
CA TRP A 253 19.26 18.67 8.24
C TRP A 253 19.15 19.35 6.88
N MET A 254 18.06 19.11 6.15
CA MET A 254 17.85 19.73 4.84
C MET A 254 17.82 21.26 4.94
N TYR A 255 17.10 21.80 5.93
CA TYR A 255 17.08 23.24 6.17
C TYR A 255 18.48 23.78 6.49
N ALA A 256 19.23 23.11 7.38
CA ALA A 256 20.57 23.52 7.76
C ALA A 256 21.58 23.53 6.59
N ASN A 257 21.34 22.74 5.56
CA ASN A 257 22.21 22.61 4.39
C ASN A 257 21.71 23.38 3.15
N CYS A 258 20.71 24.25 3.30
CA CYS A 258 20.26 25.18 2.26
C CYS A 258 20.84 26.60 2.49
N SER A 259 20.59 27.53 1.56
CA SER A 259 20.94 28.95 1.74
C SER A 259 20.20 29.56 2.93
N THR A 260 20.77 30.58 3.55
CA THR A 260 20.13 31.28 4.67
C THR A 260 18.77 31.88 4.30
N THR A 261 18.60 32.28 3.05
CA THR A 261 17.35 32.81 2.50
C THR A 261 16.29 31.68 2.47
N ALA A 262 16.65 30.51 1.96
CA ALA A 262 15.76 29.35 1.93
C ALA A 262 15.39 28.85 3.34
N GLN A 263 16.36 28.77 4.25
CA GLN A 263 16.14 28.42 5.66
C GLN A 263 15.10 29.33 6.31
N ARG A 264 15.30 30.65 6.20
CA ARG A 264 14.40 31.60 6.84
C ARG A 264 13.01 31.56 6.23
N GLY A 265 12.93 31.58 4.89
CA GLY A 265 11.65 31.49 4.18
C GLY A 265 10.86 30.25 4.51
N ALA A 266 11.51 29.08 4.52
CA ALA A 266 10.85 27.81 4.84
C ALA A 266 10.30 27.79 6.27
N LEU A 267 11.09 28.23 7.26
CA LEU A 267 10.64 28.30 8.65
C LEU A 267 9.50 29.31 8.86
N ASP A 268 9.52 30.44 8.16
CA ASP A 268 8.47 31.45 8.28
C ASP A 268 7.14 30.98 7.67
N TRP A 269 7.18 30.26 6.55
CA TRP A 269 5.98 29.82 5.84
C TRP A 269 5.44 28.46 6.30
N MET A 270 6.20 27.70 7.08
CA MET A 270 5.74 26.42 7.65
C MET A 270 4.45 26.59 8.46
N THR A 271 4.38 27.62 9.33
CA THR A 271 3.22 27.85 10.19
C THR A 271 1.96 28.25 9.40
N PRO A 272 2.00 29.22 8.47
CA PRO A 272 0.84 29.53 7.62
C PRO A 272 0.31 28.33 6.86
N PHE A 273 1.17 27.47 6.28
CA PHE A 273 0.73 26.25 5.62
C PHE A 273 0.12 25.22 6.58
N HIS A 274 0.76 25.01 7.75
CA HIS A 274 0.21 24.13 8.78
C HIS A 274 -1.21 24.55 9.18
N ASP A 275 -1.41 25.85 9.47
CA ASP A 275 -2.68 26.38 9.97
C ASP A 275 -3.78 26.33 8.90
N ALA A 276 -3.42 26.47 7.63
CA ALA A 276 -4.34 26.32 6.52
C ALA A 276 -4.74 24.84 6.28
N ILE A 277 -3.79 23.91 6.38
CA ILE A 277 -3.99 22.50 6.04
C ILE A 277 -4.62 21.71 7.20
N LYS A 278 -4.25 22.00 8.46
CA LYS A 278 -4.71 21.22 9.63
C LYS A 278 -6.24 21.07 9.73
N PRO A 279 -7.06 22.11 9.53
CA PRO A 279 -8.52 21.97 9.55
C PRO A 279 -9.04 21.05 8.43
N VAL A 280 -8.41 21.04 7.26
CA VAL A 280 -8.77 20.14 6.15
C VAL A 280 -8.46 18.70 6.52
N VAL A 281 -7.29 18.43 7.09
CA VAL A 281 -6.91 17.08 7.56
C VAL A 281 -7.83 16.60 8.69
N GLN A 282 -8.23 17.48 9.61
CA GLN A 282 -9.20 17.15 10.66
C GLN A 282 -10.56 16.74 10.07
N LYS A 283 -11.06 17.48 9.08
CA LYS A 283 -12.28 17.14 8.34
C LYS A 283 -12.17 15.81 7.62
N LEU A 284 -11.04 15.57 6.92
CA LEU A 284 -10.74 14.30 6.27
C LEU A 284 -10.75 13.15 7.29
N TYR A 285 -10.02 13.28 8.40
CA TYR A 285 -9.95 12.24 9.42
C TYR A 285 -11.32 11.91 10.02
N ALA A 286 -12.15 12.93 10.27
CA ALA A 286 -13.52 12.73 10.74
C ALA A 286 -14.38 11.95 9.73
N SER A 287 -14.25 12.25 8.43
CA SER A 287 -14.92 11.53 7.34
C SER A 287 -14.45 10.07 7.25
N VAL A 288 -13.14 9.82 7.35
CA VAL A 288 -12.58 8.46 7.40
C VAL A 288 -13.10 7.69 8.61
N LYS A 289 -12.99 8.28 9.79
CA LYS A 289 -13.38 7.64 11.07
C LYS A 289 -14.87 7.27 11.11
N SER A 290 -15.75 8.07 10.50
CA SER A 290 -17.18 7.78 10.39
C SER A 290 -17.51 6.65 9.41
N GLY A 291 -16.54 6.18 8.62
CA GLY A 291 -16.72 5.21 7.55
C GLY A 291 -17.33 5.81 6.26
N ASN A 292 -17.47 7.15 6.19
CA ASN A 292 -17.99 7.81 4.99
C ASN A 292 -17.08 7.60 3.78
N GLU A 293 -15.76 7.71 3.98
CA GLU A 293 -14.78 7.46 2.90
C GLU A 293 -14.78 6.00 2.42
N ALA A 294 -15.00 5.05 3.33
CA ALA A 294 -15.18 3.64 2.98
C ALA A 294 -16.44 3.45 2.12
N GLN A 295 -17.55 4.06 2.51
CA GLN A 295 -18.80 3.98 1.75
C GLN A 295 -18.66 4.58 0.35
N ILE A 296 -18.04 5.75 0.22
CA ILE A 296 -17.78 6.39 -1.08
C ILE A 296 -16.96 5.45 -1.99
N SER A 297 -15.95 4.78 -1.44
CA SER A 297 -15.13 3.83 -2.19
C SER A 297 -15.94 2.62 -2.65
N ILE A 298 -16.76 2.03 -1.78
CA ILE A 298 -17.64 0.90 -2.09
C ILE A 298 -18.64 1.29 -3.20
N ASP A 299 -19.33 2.42 -3.02
CA ASP A 299 -20.35 2.90 -3.98
C ASP A 299 -19.75 3.21 -5.35
N SER A 300 -18.54 3.79 -5.37
CA SER A 300 -17.84 4.10 -6.62
C SER A 300 -17.43 2.83 -7.36
N ASN A 301 -16.80 1.90 -6.66
CA ASN A 301 -16.28 0.66 -7.24
C ASN A 301 -17.37 -0.33 -7.68
N SER A 302 -18.58 -0.23 -7.12
CA SER A 302 -19.72 -1.09 -7.51
C SER A 302 -20.41 -0.66 -8.79
N LYS A 303 -20.11 0.54 -9.30
CA LYS A 303 -20.72 1.06 -10.55
C LYS A 303 -20.14 0.35 -11.79
N PRO A 304 -20.97 -0.05 -12.76
CA PRO A 304 -20.50 -0.72 -13.98
C PRO A 304 -19.50 0.12 -14.79
N ASP A 305 -19.68 1.44 -14.78
CA ASP A 305 -18.84 2.42 -15.51
C ASP A 305 -17.65 2.97 -14.71
N TYR A 306 -17.37 2.41 -13.53
CA TYR A 306 -16.29 2.88 -12.67
C TYR A 306 -14.95 2.97 -13.38
N ARG A 307 -14.56 1.91 -14.11
CA ARG A 307 -13.28 1.86 -14.83
C ARG A 307 -13.19 2.91 -15.93
N GLU A 308 -14.26 3.16 -16.62
CA GLU A 308 -14.32 4.19 -17.67
C GLU A 308 -14.16 5.60 -17.08
N LYS A 309 -14.88 5.89 -15.99
CA LYS A 309 -14.79 7.18 -15.29
C LYS A 309 -13.38 7.39 -14.70
N LEU A 310 -12.84 6.41 -14.01
CA LEU A 310 -11.48 6.50 -13.48
C LEU A 310 -10.45 6.76 -14.59
N ASN A 311 -10.56 6.05 -15.70
CA ASN A 311 -9.64 6.25 -16.83
C ASN A 311 -9.77 7.66 -17.44
N ALA A 312 -10.99 8.22 -17.49
CA ALA A 312 -11.21 9.60 -17.94
C ALA A 312 -10.58 10.63 -16.99
N GLU A 313 -10.75 10.47 -15.68
CA GLU A 313 -10.12 11.32 -14.65
C GLU A 313 -8.59 11.25 -14.70
N LEU A 314 -8.03 10.06 -14.78
CA LEU A 314 -6.58 9.86 -14.90
C LEU A 314 -6.03 10.43 -16.21
N LYS A 315 -6.81 10.36 -17.29
CA LYS A 315 -6.46 10.98 -18.57
C LYS A 315 -6.44 12.50 -18.45
N ALA A 316 -7.47 13.10 -17.86
CA ALA A 316 -7.52 14.54 -17.65
C ALA A 316 -6.34 15.04 -16.80
N LEU A 317 -6.00 14.32 -15.73
CA LEU A 317 -4.82 14.64 -14.91
C LEU A 317 -3.53 14.58 -15.75
N ARG A 318 -3.32 13.52 -16.51
CA ARG A 318 -2.13 13.32 -17.36
C ARG A 318 -2.02 14.37 -18.46
N GLU A 319 -3.15 14.83 -19.00
CA GLU A 319 -3.21 15.84 -20.08
C GLU A 319 -3.17 17.28 -19.57
N SER A 320 -3.16 17.50 -18.23
CA SER A 320 -2.98 18.85 -17.67
C SER A 320 -1.60 19.43 -18.03
N GLU A 321 -1.50 20.77 -18.14
CA GLU A 321 -0.26 21.46 -18.50
C GLU A 321 0.91 21.04 -17.61
N MET A 322 0.70 21.00 -16.29
CA MET A 322 1.74 20.61 -15.33
C MET A 322 2.30 19.21 -15.62
N TRP A 323 1.44 18.20 -15.86
CA TRP A 323 1.91 16.84 -16.10
C TRP A 323 2.39 16.59 -17.53
N GLN A 324 1.94 17.39 -18.52
CA GLN A 324 2.54 17.40 -19.85
C GLN A 324 3.95 18.02 -19.81
N THR A 325 4.16 19.08 -19.03
CA THR A 325 5.49 19.64 -18.77
C THR A 325 6.41 18.60 -18.12
N ALA A 326 5.91 17.82 -17.17
CA ALA A 326 6.65 16.71 -16.56
C ALA A 326 7.19 15.69 -17.58
N VAL A 327 6.41 15.37 -18.60
CA VAL A 327 6.84 14.45 -19.67
C VAL A 327 8.04 15.02 -20.41
N MET A 328 7.99 16.33 -20.75
CA MET A 328 9.07 16.99 -21.46
C MET A 328 10.33 17.14 -20.60
N VAL A 329 10.20 17.56 -19.36
CA VAL A 329 11.32 17.69 -18.42
C VAL A 329 12.04 16.37 -18.22
N ARG A 330 11.30 15.28 -17.96
CA ARG A 330 11.89 13.93 -17.80
C ARG A 330 12.60 13.44 -19.06
N LYS A 331 12.04 13.74 -20.25
CA LYS A 331 12.66 13.36 -21.53
C LYS A 331 13.99 14.10 -21.75
N LEU A 332 14.15 15.31 -21.23
CA LEU A 332 15.36 16.10 -21.37
C LEU A 332 16.45 15.76 -20.34
N ARG A 333 16.18 14.92 -19.37
CA ARG A 333 17.19 14.46 -18.42
C ARG A 333 18.25 13.60 -19.14
N PRO A 334 19.56 13.82 -18.84
CA PRO A 334 20.65 13.08 -19.52
C PRO A 334 20.52 11.55 -19.42
N GLU A 335 20.05 11.04 -18.30
CA GLU A 335 19.89 9.60 -18.07
C GLU A 335 18.78 8.94 -18.92
N ASN A 336 17.96 9.76 -19.57
CA ASN A 336 16.84 9.30 -20.41
C ASN A 336 17.09 9.56 -21.92
N ASN A 337 18.30 10.03 -22.29
CA ASN A 337 18.72 10.30 -23.68
C ASN A 337 19.70 9.24 -24.20
#